data_9ce37e3aafa4cd751969e5aa55f2cb5c
#
_entry.id   9ce37e3aafa4cd751969e5aa55f2cb5c
#
_cell.length_a   1.000
_cell.length_b   1.000
_cell.length_c   1.000
_cell.angle_alpha   90.00
_cell.angle_beta   90.00
_cell.angle_gamma   90.00
#
_symmetry.space_group_name_H-M   'P 1'
#
loop_
_entity.id
_entity.type
_entity.pdbx_description
1 polymer ?
#
loop_
_entity_poly.entity_id
_entity_poly.type
_entity_poly.pdbx_seq_one_letter_code
_entity_poly.pdbx_strand_id
1 'polypeptide(L)'
;MFGRNNKYAWILVAVLYASCWLLPIHDDMIGFDGAELAHKEFWRFLTTGVDIETWGDVFEAIFVSIGWMANELFVLAILALWKWPRVAVRVLVFSLGIMISWQLAFPKELPFLIGYWIWIAAVAIALWIVTLRLIEIEQIDLRAVLGDRFSQTLFLTPVLNAVVVGSSDLLA
;
A
#
# COMPACT_ATOMS: atom_id res chain seq x y z
N MET A 1 8.76 -18.03 21.77
CA MET A 1 7.58 -18.84 21.39
C MET A 1 7.10 -18.66 19.94
N PHE A 2 7.63 -17.69 19.16
CA PHE A 2 7.18 -17.34 17.79
C PHE A 2 7.93 -18.02 16.63
N GLY A 3 8.99 -18.81 16.86
CA GLY A 3 9.86 -19.29 15.79
C GLY A 3 9.23 -20.29 14.79
N ARG A 4 8.31 -21.15 15.22
CA ARG A 4 7.73 -22.20 14.37
C ARG A 4 6.43 -21.76 13.66
N ASN A 5 5.62 -20.96 14.33
CA ASN A 5 4.33 -20.46 13.79
C ASN A 5 4.52 -19.35 12.76
N ASN A 6 5.64 -18.63 12.79
CA ASN A 6 5.95 -17.56 11.87
C ASN A 6 6.16 -18.03 10.42
N LYS A 7 6.66 -19.25 10.23
CA LYS A 7 6.88 -19.80 8.88
C LYS A 7 5.58 -19.96 8.09
N TYR A 8 4.53 -20.46 8.73
CA TYR A 8 3.24 -20.64 8.07
C TYR A 8 2.56 -19.30 7.76
N ALA A 9 2.71 -18.34 8.65
CA ALA A 9 2.19 -16.99 8.42
C ALA A 9 2.90 -16.31 7.21
N TRP A 10 4.21 -16.48 7.07
CA TRP A 10 4.95 -15.99 5.90
C TRP A 10 4.59 -16.73 4.62
N ILE A 11 4.34 -18.04 4.69
CA ILE A 11 3.84 -18.81 3.55
C ILE A 11 2.47 -18.27 3.14
N LEU A 12 1.58 -18.01 4.10
CA LEU A 12 0.27 -17.39 3.83
C LEU A 12 0.41 -16.04 3.14
N VAL A 13 1.26 -15.13 3.65
CA VAL A 13 1.53 -13.83 3.01
C VAL A 13 2.03 -14.00 1.59
N ALA A 14 2.97 -14.91 1.35
CA ALA A 14 3.51 -15.17 0.01
C ALA A 14 2.44 -15.72 -0.94
N VAL A 15 1.59 -16.63 -0.47
CA VAL A 15 0.49 -17.18 -1.27
C VAL A 15 -0.54 -16.11 -1.60
N LEU A 16 -0.98 -15.32 -0.62
CA LEU A 16 -1.92 -14.24 -0.84
C LEU A 16 -1.35 -13.20 -1.81
N TYR A 17 -0.09 -12.79 -1.60
CA TYR A 17 0.57 -11.83 -2.47
C TYR A 17 0.75 -12.36 -3.90
N ALA A 18 1.14 -13.62 -4.07
CA ALA A 18 1.21 -14.24 -5.40
C ALA A 18 -0.17 -14.37 -6.06
N SER A 19 -1.20 -14.68 -5.27
CA SER A 19 -2.57 -14.82 -5.78
C SER A 19 -3.15 -13.50 -6.29
N CYS A 20 -2.83 -12.37 -5.65
CA CYS A 20 -3.38 -11.09 -6.10
C CYS A 20 -2.91 -10.69 -7.51
N TRP A 21 -1.78 -11.18 -7.99
CA TRP A 21 -1.29 -10.93 -9.34
C TRP A 21 -2.09 -11.65 -10.43
N LEU A 22 -2.75 -12.75 -10.07
CA LEU A 22 -3.52 -13.60 -10.98
C LEU A 22 -5.03 -13.40 -10.87
N LEU A 23 -5.49 -12.70 -9.83
CA LEU A 23 -6.90 -12.49 -9.57
C LEU A 23 -7.36 -11.15 -10.14
N PRO A 24 -8.64 -11.04 -10.52
CA PRO A 24 -9.19 -9.79 -11.00
C PRO A 24 -9.14 -8.73 -9.89
N ILE A 25 -8.61 -7.54 -10.24
CA ILE A 25 -8.53 -6.37 -9.37
C ILE A 25 -9.54 -5.30 -9.76
N HIS A 26 -9.87 -5.21 -11.05
CA HIS A 26 -10.82 -4.25 -11.60
C HIS A 26 -11.33 -4.77 -12.96
N ASP A 27 -12.64 -4.82 -13.17
CA ASP A 27 -13.27 -5.33 -14.40
C ASP A 27 -12.55 -6.58 -14.95
N ASP A 28 -12.01 -6.52 -16.17
CA ASP A 28 -11.26 -7.61 -16.80
C ASP A 28 -9.75 -7.58 -16.48
N MET A 29 -9.29 -6.63 -15.64
CA MET A 29 -7.89 -6.43 -15.32
C MET A 29 -7.47 -7.33 -14.16
N ILE A 30 -6.44 -8.15 -14.35
CA ILE A 30 -5.78 -8.89 -13.27
C ILE A 30 -4.69 -8.06 -12.60
N GLY A 31 -4.21 -8.50 -11.43
CA GLY A 31 -3.21 -7.77 -10.65
C GLY A 31 -1.93 -7.45 -11.42
N PHE A 32 -1.50 -8.34 -12.32
CA PHE A 32 -0.33 -8.11 -13.18
C PHE A 32 -0.56 -6.94 -14.14
N ASP A 33 -1.70 -6.90 -14.82
CA ASP A 33 -2.02 -5.84 -15.78
C ASP A 33 -2.13 -4.48 -15.08
N GLY A 34 -2.72 -4.46 -13.87
CA GLY A 34 -2.81 -3.24 -13.06
C GLY A 34 -1.45 -2.71 -12.65
N ALA A 35 -0.51 -3.57 -12.28
CA ALA A 35 0.85 -3.16 -11.94
C ALA A 35 1.61 -2.65 -13.18
N GLU A 36 1.44 -3.30 -14.33
CA GLU A 36 2.03 -2.85 -15.60
C GLU A 36 1.48 -1.48 -16.03
N LEU A 37 0.15 -1.28 -15.91
CA LEU A 37 -0.48 0.00 -16.20
C LEU A 37 0.04 1.10 -15.28
N ALA A 38 0.07 0.87 -13.98
CA ALA A 38 0.57 1.82 -13.00
C ALA A 38 2.03 2.20 -13.26
N HIS A 39 2.86 1.23 -13.66
CA HIS A 39 4.25 1.46 -14.05
C HIS A 39 4.36 2.32 -15.31
N LYS A 40 3.57 2.05 -16.33
CA LYS A 40 3.53 2.84 -17.59
C LYS A 40 3.10 4.29 -17.31
N GLU A 41 2.05 4.49 -16.49
CA GLU A 41 1.57 5.82 -16.13
C GLU A 41 2.61 6.61 -15.32
N PHE A 42 3.32 5.97 -14.39
CA PHE A 42 4.41 6.60 -13.66
C PHE A 42 5.53 7.09 -14.61
N TRP A 43 5.97 6.25 -15.55
CA TRP A 43 6.98 6.64 -16.52
C TRP A 43 6.49 7.72 -17.48
N ARG A 44 5.21 7.66 -17.90
CA ARG A 44 4.59 8.72 -18.69
C ARG A 44 4.64 10.05 -17.96
N PHE A 45 4.26 10.06 -16.68
CA PHE A 45 4.34 11.25 -15.83
C PHE A 45 5.76 11.84 -15.77
N LEU A 46 6.78 11.01 -15.59
CA LEU A 46 8.17 11.47 -15.50
C LEU A 46 8.75 11.96 -16.82
N THR A 47 8.32 11.41 -17.96
CA THR A 47 8.96 11.66 -19.26
C THR A 47 8.25 12.68 -20.12
N THR A 48 6.92 12.69 -20.11
CA THR A 48 6.11 13.57 -20.97
C THR A 48 5.46 14.72 -20.20
N GLY A 49 5.49 14.65 -18.87
CA GLY A 49 4.73 15.54 -18.01
C GLY A 49 3.24 15.20 -18.01
N VAL A 50 2.50 15.92 -17.21
CA VAL A 50 1.03 15.91 -17.19
C VAL A 50 0.58 17.28 -17.63
N ASP A 51 -0.40 17.35 -18.50
CA ASP A 51 -1.08 18.61 -18.79
C ASP A 51 -1.82 19.02 -17.51
N ILE A 52 -1.19 19.92 -16.76
CA ILE A 52 -1.68 20.38 -15.47
C ILE A 52 -2.49 21.64 -15.75
N GLU A 53 -3.80 21.51 -15.77
CA GLU A 53 -4.72 22.64 -15.88
C GLU A 53 -5.22 23.07 -14.48
N THR A 54 -5.32 22.13 -13.55
CA THR A 54 -5.86 22.35 -12.23
C THR A 54 -4.98 21.77 -11.12
N TRP A 55 -5.18 22.20 -9.89
CA TRP A 55 -4.56 21.55 -8.73
C TRP A 55 -5.01 20.09 -8.54
N GLY A 56 -6.23 19.76 -9.03
CA GLY A 56 -6.73 18.38 -9.06
C GLY A 56 -5.80 17.47 -9.84
N ASP A 57 -5.39 17.88 -11.05
CA ASP A 57 -4.49 17.12 -11.92
C ASP A 57 -3.13 16.86 -11.24
N VAL A 58 -2.62 17.85 -10.48
CA VAL A 58 -1.38 17.69 -9.70
C VAL A 58 -1.55 16.60 -8.63
N PHE A 59 -2.65 16.64 -7.88
CA PHE A 59 -2.91 15.66 -6.82
C PHE A 59 -3.15 14.26 -7.39
N GLU A 60 -3.88 14.15 -8.50
CA GLU A 60 -4.10 12.88 -9.19
C GLU A 60 -2.78 12.31 -9.70
N ALA A 61 -1.94 13.10 -10.36
CA ALA A 61 -0.64 12.68 -10.86
C ALA A 61 0.29 12.20 -9.73
N ILE A 62 0.33 12.92 -8.61
CA ILE A 62 1.08 12.50 -7.42
C ILE A 62 0.51 11.20 -6.87
N PHE A 63 -0.82 11.08 -6.81
CA PHE A 63 -1.50 9.93 -6.26
C PHE A 63 -1.25 8.66 -7.09
N VAL A 64 -1.36 8.74 -8.42
CA VAL A 64 -1.04 7.64 -9.34
C VAL A 64 0.43 7.23 -9.19
N SER A 65 1.34 8.22 -9.15
CA SER A 65 2.78 7.96 -8.98
C SER A 65 3.13 7.27 -7.67
N ILE A 66 2.48 7.66 -6.57
CA ILE A 66 2.66 7.01 -5.25
C ILE A 66 2.04 5.61 -5.26
N GLY A 67 0.87 5.44 -5.88
CA GLY A 67 0.17 4.17 -5.96
C GLY A 67 1.01 3.06 -6.57
N TRP A 68 1.78 3.39 -7.61
CA TRP A 68 2.72 2.47 -8.24
C TRP A 68 3.76 1.92 -7.24
N MET A 69 4.20 2.73 -6.30
CA MET A 69 5.24 2.33 -5.34
C MET A 69 4.78 1.31 -4.29
N ALA A 70 3.50 1.04 -4.16
CA ALA A 70 2.99 0.18 -3.07
C ALA A 70 3.55 -1.25 -3.12
N ASN A 71 3.75 -1.82 -4.31
CA ASN A 71 4.35 -3.14 -4.49
C ASN A 71 5.83 -3.15 -4.14
N GLU A 72 6.58 -2.16 -4.62
CA GLU A 72 8.00 -2.00 -4.36
C GLU A 72 8.25 -1.76 -2.87
N LEU A 73 7.43 -0.95 -2.24
CA LEU A 73 7.47 -0.71 -0.80
C LEU A 73 7.23 -2.00 -0.01
N PHE A 74 6.27 -2.82 -0.42
CA PHE A 74 6.04 -4.13 0.20
C PHE A 74 7.30 -5.01 0.12
N VAL A 75 7.89 -5.14 -1.06
CA VAL A 75 9.13 -5.93 -1.26
C VAL A 75 10.27 -5.36 -0.42
N LEU A 76 10.47 -4.03 -0.44
CA LEU A 76 11.50 -3.36 0.36
C LEU A 76 11.30 -3.59 1.85
N ALA A 77 10.06 -3.58 2.35
CA ALA A 77 9.75 -3.86 3.74
C ALA A 77 10.15 -5.29 4.13
N ILE A 78 9.87 -6.28 3.27
CA ILE A 78 10.25 -7.67 3.50
C ILE A 78 11.78 -7.81 3.54
N LEU A 79 12.51 -7.13 2.65
CA LEU A 79 13.97 -7.13 2.66
C LEU A 79 14.56 -6.42 3.89
N ALA A 80 13.92 -5.32 4.32
CA ALA A 80 14.35 -4.56 5.50
C ALA A 80 14.07 -5.25 6.83
N LEU A 81 13.14 -6.19 6.86
CA LEU A 81 12.64 -6.86 8.07
C LEU A 81 13.74 -7.42 8.98
N TRP A 82 14.77 -8.02 8.38
CA TRP A 82 15.81 -8.71 9.13
C TRP A 82 16.79 -7.75 9.84
N LYS A 83 17.06 -6.61 9.23
CA LYS A 83 18.06 -5.66 9.72
C LYS A 83 17.45 -4.42 10.36
N TRP A 84 16.29 -3.98 9.85
CA TRP A 84 15.64 -2.74 10.24
C TRP A 84 14.13 -2.91 10.45
N PRO A 85 13.69 -3.65 11.48
CA PRO A 85 12.27 -3.97 11.67
C PRO A 85 11.38 -2.74 11.85
N ARG A 86 11.89 -1.66 12.48
CA ARG A 86 11.14 -0.37 12.56
C ARG A 86 10.89 0.24 11.20
N VAL A 87 11.90 0.19 10.31
CA VAL A 87 11.75 0.70 8.94
C VAL A 87 10.73 -0.14 8.19
N ALA A 88 10.80 -1.47 8.33
CA ALA A 88 9.83 -2.38 7.71
C ALA A 88 8.39 -2.09 8.15
N VAL A 89 8.14 -1.87 9.45
CA VAL A 89 6.81 -1.47 9.95
C VAL A 89 6.35 -0.18 9.29
N ARG A 90 7.17 0.86 9.27
CA ARG A 90 6.83 2.17 8.70
C ARG A 90 6.52 2.10 7.21
N VAL A 91 7.33 1.34 6.47
CA VAL A 91 7.13 1.14 5.02
C VAL A 91 5.83 0.38 4.76
N LEU A 92 5.52 -0.67 5.53
CA LEU A 92 4.25 -1.41 5.39
C LEU A 92 3.03 -0.56 5.78
N VAL A 93 3.15 0.27 6.81
CA VAL A 93 2.09 1.22 7.20
C VAL A 93 1.82 2.20 6.08
N PHE A 94 2.85 2.75 5.45
CA PHE A 94 2.72 3.68 4.32
C PHE A 94 2.11 2.98 3.09
N SER A 95 2.62 1.78 2.73
CA SER A 95 2.06 0.97 1.65
C SER A 95 0.57 0.68 1.87
N LEU A 96 0.18 0.28 3.07
CA LEU A 96 -1.22 0.03 3.42
C LEU A 96 -2.06 1.31 3.31
N GLY A 97 -1.53 2.45 3.73
CA GLY A 97 -2.17 3.76 3.58
C GLY A 97 -2.43 4.11 2.12
N ILE A 98 -1.45 3.91 1.24
CA ILE A 98 -1.59 4.10 -0.21
C ILE A 98 -2.71 3.21 -0.76
N MET A 99 -2.69 1.91 -0.43
CA MET A 99 -3.68 0.97 -0.93
C MET A 99 -5.11 1.35 -0.51
N ILE A 100 -5.32 1.69 0.75
CA ILE A 100 -6.64 2.12 1.24
C ILE A 100 -7.06 3.44 0.59
N SER A 101 -6.12 4.34 0.34
CA SER A 101 -6.40 5.64 -0.26
C SER A 101 -6.97 5.54 -1.69
N TRP A 102 -6.59 4.53 -2.46
CA TRP A 102 -7.16 4.29 -3.79
C TRP A 102 -8.66 4.04 -3.77
N GLN A 103 -9.13 3.25 -2.81
CA GLN A 103 -10.57 3.00 -2.63
C GLN A 103 -11.33 4.28 -2.25
N LEU A 104 -10.68 5.19 -1.54
CA LEU A 104 -11.28 6.46 -1.13
C LEU A 104 -11.27 7.51 -2.25
N ALA A 105 -10.24 7.51 -3.09
CA ALA A 105 -10.12 8.44 -4.22
C ALA A 105 -11.12 8.12 -5.35
N PHE A 106 -11.32 6.84 -5.65
CA PHE A 106 -12.11 6.38 -6.79
C PHE A 106 -13.26 5.43 -6.39
N PRO A 107 -14.16 5.84 -5.49
CA PRO A 107 -15.16 4.93 -4.94
C PRO A 107 -16.24 4.49 -5.95
N LYS A 108 -16.46 5.26 -7.01
CA LYS A 108 -17.52 5.00 -8.03
C LYS A 108 -16.97 4.41 -9.31
N GLU A 109 -15.73 4.75 -9.66
CA GLU A 109 -15.13 4.45 -10.95
C GLU A 109 -14.39 3.11 -10.94
N LEU A 110 -13.95 2.67 -9.76
CA LEU A 110 -13.15 1.47 -9.59
C LEU A 110 -13.76 0.53 -8.54
N PRO A 111 -14.76 -0.28 -8.90
CA PRO A 111 -15.19 -1.37 -8.01
C PRO A 111 -14.04 -2.38 -7.91
N PHE A 112 -13.19 -2.22 -6.90
CA PHE A 112 -12.08 -3.14 -6.67
C PHE A 112 -12.57 -4.54 -6.35
N LEU A 113 -12.09 -5.50 -7.11
CA LEU A 113 -12.47 -6.90 -7.02
C LEU A 113 -11.60 -7.66 -6.00
N ILE A 114 -11.82 -8.95 -5.90
CA ILE A 114 -11.25 -9.81 -4.87
C ILE A 114 -9.71 -9.77 -4.83
N GLY A 115 -9.04 -9.64 -5.98
CA GLY A 115 -7.58 -9.57 -6.06
C GLY A 115 -7.01 -8.39 -5.28
N TYR A 116 -7.65 -7.24 -5.35
CA TYR A 116 -7.26 -6.05 -4.60
C TYR A 116 -7.38 -6.25 -3.08
N TRP A 117 -8.49 -6.82 -2.62
CA TRP A 117 -8.69 -7.08 -1.19
C TRP A 117 -7.74 -8.15 -0.64
N ILE A 118 -7.41 -9.16 -1.45
CA ILE A 118 -6.39 -10.15 -1.09
C ILE A 118 -5.01 -9.50 -0.98
N TRP A 119 -4.69 -8.54 -1.85
CA TRP A 119 -3.46 -7.76 -1.76
C TRP A 119 -3.39 -6.96 -0.46
N ILE A 120 -4.43 -6.19 -0.11
CA ILE A 120 -4.53 -5.49 1.17
C ILE A 120 -4.35 -6.45 2.35
N ALA A 121 -5.01 -7.60 2.32
CA ALA A 121 -4.89 -8.61 3.37
C ALA A 121 -3.45 -9.13 3.51
N ALA A 122 -2.74 -9.38 2.41
CA ALA A 122 -1.33 -9.80 2.44
C ALA A 122 -0.44 -8.77 3.14
N VAL A 123 -0.59 -7.48 2.79
CA VAL A 123 0.18 -6.38 3.40
C VAL A 123 -0.18 -6.21 4.88
N ALA A 124 -1.46 -6.28 5.23
CA ALA A 124 -1.90 -6.17 6.63
C ALA A 124 -1.38 -7.33 7.51
N ILE A 125 -1.40 -8.56 7.00
CA ILE A 125 -0.84 -9.73 7.72
C ILE A 125 0.67 -9.59 7.86
N ALA A 126 1.38 -9.15 6.81
CA ALA A 126 2.82 -8.90 6.87
C ALA A 126 3.13 -7.83 7.94
N LEU A 127 2.39 -6.71 7.94
CA LEU A 127 2.53 -5.65 8.94
C LEU A 127 2.33 -6.19 10.35
N TRP A 128 1.32 -7.01 10.57
CA TRP A 128 1.07 -7.65 11.86
C TRP A 128 2.24 -8.52 12.31
N ILE A 129 2.76 -9.39 11.44
CA ILE A 129 3.90 -10.27 11.74
C ILE A 129 5.15 -9.45 12.08
N VAL A 130 5.44 -8.41 11.29
CA VAL A 130 6.61 -7.53 11.50
C VAL A 130 6.48 -6.75 12.81
N THR A 131 5.27 -6.27 13.13
CA THR A 131 4.98 -5.58 14.38
C THR A 131 5.22 -6.49 15.59
N LEU A 132 4.71 -7.72 15.55
CA LEU A 132 4.96 -8.68 16.64
C LEU A 132 6.47 -8.97 16.82
N ARG A 133 7.20 -9.08 15.72
CA ARG A 133 8.64 -9.27 15.77
C ARG A 133 9.37 -8.05 16.35
N LEU A 134 8.94 -6.84 16.00
CA LEU A 134 9.51 -5.61 16.55
C LEU A 134 9.30 -5.55 18.07
N ILE A 135 8.09 -5.85 18.54
CA ILE A 135 7.75 -5.93 19.95
C ILE A 135 8.67 -6.92 20.69
N GLU A 136 8.88 -8.11 20.11
CA GLU A 136 9.75 -9.14 20.69
C GLU A 136 11.22 -8.72 20.76
N ILE A 137 11.75 -8.10 19.69
CA ILE A 137 13.16 -7.67 19.62
C ILE A 137 13.43 -6.48 20.52
N GLU A 138 12.56 -5.48 20.53
CA GLU A 138 12.79 -4.22 21.24
C GLU A 138 12.19 -4.19 22.65
N GLN A 139 11.48 -5.24 23.05
CA GLN A 139 10.82 -5.35 24.36
C GLN A 139 9.88 -4.15 24.64
N ILE A 140 9.26 -3.62 23.59
CA ILE A 140 8.27 -2.54 23.65
C ILE A 140 6.86 -3.12 23.61
N ASP A 141 5.88 -2.35 24.05
CA ASP A 141 4.48 -2.76 23.96
C ASP A 141 3.84 -2.34 22.61
N LEU A 142 2.70 -2.94 22.29
CA LEU A 142 1.95 -2.63 21.07
C LEU A 142 1.50 -1.16 21.02
N ARG A 143 1.22 -0.54 22.19
CA ARG A 143 0.79 0.86 22.26
C ARG A 143 1.91 1.80 21.82
N ALA A 144 3.17 1.48 22.15
CA ALA A 144 4.31 2.25 21.70
C ALA A 144 4.47 2.22 20.18
N VAL A 145 4.22 1.07 19.54
CA VAL A 145 4.25 0.94 18.07
C VAL A 145 3.10 1.71 17.43
N LEU A 146 1.87 1.53 17.91
CA LEU A 146 0.69 2.21 17.39
C LEU A 146 0.68 3.72 17.67
N GLY A 147 1.33 4.14 18.78
CA GLY A 147 1.47 5.55 19.16
C GLY A 147 2.59 6.29 18.43
N ASP A 148 3.37 5.63 17.58
CA ASP A 148 4.41 6.28 16.80
C ASP A 148 3.82 7.31 15.82
N ARG A 149 3.95 8.59 16.16
CA ARG A 149 3.40 9.71 15.39
C ARG A 149 3.88 9.72 13.94
N PHE A 150 5.11 9.27 13.72
CA PHE A 150 5.66 9.21 12.37
C PHE A 150 4.95 8.15 11.52
N SER A 151 4.68 6.96 12.08
CA SER A 151 3.90 5.91 11.40
C SER A 151 2.46 6.35 11.15
N GLN A 152 1.83 7.05 12.12
CA GLN A 152 0.49 7.62 11.93
C GLN A 152 0.46 8.64 10.80
N THR A 153 1.44 9.55 10.73
CA THR A 153 1.56 10.54 9.66
C THR A 153 1.74 9.86 8.30
N LEU A 154 2.61 8.85 8.21
CA LEU A 154 2.82 8.09 6.98
C LEU A 154 1.55 7.41 6.48
N PHE A 155 0.72 6.90 7.37
CA PHE A 155 -0.57 6.31 7.01
C PHE A 155 -1.58 7.36 6.57
N LEU A 156 -1.70 8.45 7.33
CA LEU A 156 -2.73 9.46 7.11
C LEU A 156 -2.47 10.32 5.87
N THR A 157 -1.20 10.56 5.51
CA THR A 157 -0.87 11.43 4.37
C THR A 157 -1.53 10.97 3.07
N PRO A 158 -1.38 9.73 2.59
CA PRO A 158 -2.05 9.29 1.37
C PRO A 158 -3.57 9.25 1.51
N VAL A 159 -4.09 8.89 2.70
CA VAL A 159 -5.54 8.86 2.97
C VAL A 159 -6.15 10.25 2.87
N LEU A 160 -5.53 11.27 3.46
CA LEU A 160 -6.00 12.64 3.37
C LEU A 160 -5.93 13.18 1.94
N ASN A 161 -4.86 12.85 1.21
CA ASN A 161 -4.74 13.22 -0.20
C ASN A 161 -5.87 12.62 -1.05
N ALA A 162 -6.21 11.35 -0.82
CA ALA A 162 -7.32 10.67 -1.49
C ALA A 162 -8.68 11.32 -1.23
N VAL A 163 -8.91 11.80 0.00
CA VAL A 163 -10.14 12.54 0.34
C VAL A 163 -10.21 13.85 -0.43
N VAL A 164 -9.08 14.54 -0.62
CA VAL A 164 -9.04 15.78 -1.43
C VAL A 164 -9.36 15.48 -2.89
N VAL A 165 -8.74 14.46 -3.49
CA VAL A 165 -9.02 14.05 -4.87
C VAL A 165 -10.48 13.65 -5.05
N GLY A 166 -11.00 12.74 -4.22
CA GLY A 166 -12.39 12.29 -4.31
C GLY A 166 -13.43 13.37 -4.02
N SER A 167 -13.06 14.47 -3.33
CA SER A 167 -13.97 15.60 -3.10
C SER A 167 -13.97 16.59 -4.26
N SER A 168 -12.91 16.71 -5.05
CA SER A 168 -12.87 17.58 -6.23
C SER A 168 -13.86 17.11 -7.30
N ASP A 169 -14.03 15.79 -7.46
CA ASP A 169 -14.99 15.21 -8.41
C ASP A 169 -16.47 15.37 -7.99
N LEU A 170 -16.71 15.73 -6.72
CA LEU A 170 -18.06 16.02 -6.23
C LEU A 170 -18.46 17.49 -6.42
N LEU A 171 -17.51 18.36 -6.73
CA LEU A 171 -17.69 19.81 -6.90
C LEU A 171 -17.62 20.26 -8.37
N ALA A 172 -17.27 19.37 -9.29
CA ALA A 172 -17.27 19.58 -10.75
C ALA A 172 -18.54 19.04 -11.36
#